data_ddb931892f84031573f811ff32bc22bf
#
_entry.id   ddb931892f84031573f811ff32bc22bf
#
_cell.length_a   1.000
_cell.length_b   1.000
_cell.length_c   1.000
_cell.angle_alpha   90.00
_cell.angle_beta   90.00
_cell.angle_gamma   90.00
#
_symmetry.space_group_name_H-M   'P 1'
#
loop_
_entity.id
_entity.type
_entity.pdbx_description
1 polymer ?
#
loop_
_entity_poly.entity_id
_entity_poly.type
_entity_poly.pdbx_seq_one_letter_code
_entity_poly.pdbx_strand_id
1 'polypeptide(L)'
;MTITSFSRRQFLASAAASCMLFNRAKITCGFQSQPNEVIEQARALGMSVLKPSPRDLEHGLALHAKSVVFDVYGFSPNAAVDGDRLADAVRAGASDVELQDLEEDMRMTRYVTEAAERSEYLQAWDASGVTCVFQNAGEEGSAPLRLLKRLSRFTYATDHLREIVSKAVTPDDIVTAKQQGRRCLYLTGNGVPIVGDAVTVQDELRYVRVFYELGIRMMHVTYNRRNVLGDGCAETANGGLSDLGRAAIAEMNRVGVIVDVAHSGWRTSLESAKASSKPMVASHTTCAALQHHIRAKPDEVIQAIVDGGGLVGICAIPHFLGRTGDIVALLDHIDYVVKKFGVNHVGIGTDIGYRSRNDAVEMKKVPARPKRRTRYETRWPDDAFLPPAEDAKRYPNSKSLAWTNWPLFTVGLVQRGYSDDDIQKILGLNMIRVAKANLESKS
;
A
#
# COMPACT_ATOMS: atom_id res chain seq x y z
N MET A 1 -50.37 17.83 25.94
CA MET A 1 -49.25 17.69 24.98
C MET A 1 -48.25 16.74 25.60
N THR A 2 -48.26 15.49 25.16
CA THR A 2 -47.49 14.39 25.74
C THR A 2 -46.23 14.20 24.89
N ILE A 3 -45.06 14.39 25.51
CA ILE A 3 -43.75 14.19 24.89
C ILE A 3 -43.44 12.68 25.03
N THR A 4 -43.46 11.96 23.93
CA THR A 4 -43.02 10.56 23.84
C THR A 4 -41.52 10.46 23.75
N SER A 5 -40.89 9.86 24.75
CA SER A 5 -39.46 9.58 24.79
C SER A 5 -39.10 8.43 23.84
N PHE A 6 -38.22 8.69 22.90
CA PHE A 6 -37.63 7.65 22.03
C PHE A 6 -36.58 6.84 22.78
N SER A 7 -36.63 5.52 22.71
CA SER A 7 -35.72 4.62 23.39
C SER A 7 -34.37 4.52 22.61
N ARG A 8 -33.27 4.27 23.35
CA ARG A 8 -31.90 4.06 22.78
C ARG A 8 -31.84 3.00 21.67
N ARG A 9 -32.73 2.01 21.68
CA ARG A 9 -32.81 0.97 20.64
C ARG A 9 -33.35 1.49 19.30
N GLN A 10 -34.26 2.44 19.31
CA GLN A 10 -34.81 3.06 18.09
C GLN A 10 -33.79 4.03 17.44
N PHE A 11 -32.93 4.66 18.23
CA PHE A 11 -31.85 5.53 17.72
C PHE A 11 -30.75 4.73 17.01
N LEU A 12 -30.40 3.55 17.51
CA LEU A 12 -29.41 2.67 16.86
C LEU A 12 -29.93 2.05 15.55
N ALA A 13 -31.22 1.76 15.46
CA ALA A 13 -31.87 1.28 14.24
C ALA A 13 -31.92 2.37 13.15
N SER A 14 -32.13 3.63 13.52
CA SER A 14 -32.16 4.76 12.58
C SER A 14 -30.76 5.10 12.04
N ALA A 15 -29.69 4.97 12.84
CA ALA A 15 -28.32 5.18 12.39
C ALA A 15 -27.86 4.09 11.41
N ALA A 16 -28.30 2.84 11.59
CA ALA A 16 -28.05 1.75 10.66
C ALA A 16 -28.80 1.89 9.33
N ALA A 17 -29.99 2.49 9.34
CA ALA A 17 -30.81 2.71 8.14
C ALA A 17 -30.29 3.87 7.26
N SER A 18 -29.66 4.90 7.83
CA SER A 18 -29.08 6.04 7.07
C SER A 18 -27.80 5.69 6.31
N CYS A 19 -27.10 4.64 6.67
CA CYS A 19 -25.94 4.14 5.91
C CYS A 19 -26.31 3.38 4.61
N MET A 20 -27.61 3.15 4.34
CA MET A 20 -28.06 2.33 3.18
C MET A 20 -28.60 3.14 1.99
N LEU A 21 -28.54 4.45 2.00
CA LEU A 21 -29.05 5.29 0.91
C LEU A 21 -27.94 5.94 0.09
N PHE A 22 -26.98 5.18 -0.40
CA PHE A 22 -26.15 5.62 -1.52
C PHE A 22 -26.45 4.78 -2.76
N ASN A 23 -26.89 5.45 -3.80
CA ASN A 23 -27.30 5.01 -5.12
C ASN A 23 -26.47 3.82 -5.64
N ARG A 24 -26.99 2.62 -5.56
CA ARG A 24 -26.57 1.46 -6.32
C ARG A 24 -27.07 1.60 -7.75
N ALA A 25 -26.23 1.96 -8.69
CA ALA A 25 -26.38 1.45 -10.04
C ALA A 25 -26.28 -0.08 -9.91
N LYS A 26 -27.39 -0.79 -10.08
CA LYS A 26 -27.54 -2.22 -9.88
C LYS A 26 -26.70 -2.98 -10.91
N ILE A 27 -25.53 -3.47 -10.51
CA ILE A 27 -25.06 -4.75 -11.04
C ILE A 27 -25.70 -5.80 -10.14
N THR A 28 -26.89 -6.28 -10.54
CA THR A 28 -27.59 -7.36 -9.87
C THR A 28 -26.90 -8.69 -10.21
N CYS A 29 -25.87 -9.01 -9.42
CA CYS A 29 -25.51 -10.41 -9.20
C CYS A 29 -26.10 -10.80 -7.85
N GLY A 30 -27.12 -11.67 -7.86
CA GLY A 30 -27.93 -12.00 -6.68
C GLY A 30 -27.22 -12.91 -5.68
N PHE A 31 -26.17 -12.38 -5.03
CA PHE A 31 -25.62 -12.95 -3.80
C PHE A 31 -25.83 -11.92 -2.70
N GLN A 32 -26.72 -12.18 -1.75
CA GLN A 32 -26.68 -11.51 -0.44
C GLN A 32 -25.37 -11.94 0.22
N SER A 33 -24.33 -11.10 0.12
CA SER A 33 -23.05 -11.37 0.79
C SER A 33 -23.30 -11.30 2.30
N GLN A 34 -22.95 -12.36 3.01
CA GLN A 34 -22.94 -12.38 4.47
C GLN A 34 -22.04 -11.25 4.99
N PRO A 35 -22.40 -10.57 6.09
CA PRO A 35 -21.56 -9.55 6.70
C PRO A 35 -20.13 -10.08 6.92
N ASN A 36 -19.13 -9.25 6.64
CA ASN A 36 -17.74 -9.62 6.82
C ASN A 36 -17.27 -9.20 8.22
N GLU A 37 -17.31 -10.14 9.14
CA GLU A 37 -17.00 -9.87 10.55
C GLU A 37 -15.61 -9.28 10.77
N VAL A 38 -14.62 -9.66 9.94
CA VAL A 38 -13.25 -9.11 10.04
C VAL A 38 -13.24 -7.61 9.73
N ILE A 39 -13.97 -7.21 8.68
CA ILE A 39 -14.12 -5.80 8.30
C ILE A 39 -14.89 -5.03 9.36
N GLU A 40 -15.99 -5.60 9.86
CA GLU A 40 -16.84 -4.96 10.88
C GLU A 40 -16.09 -4.77 12.21
N GLN A 41 -15.35 -5.78 12.67
CA GLN A 41 -14.53 -5.68 13.88
C GLN A 41 -13.44 -4.62 13.75
N ALA A 42 -12.74 -4.57 12.62
CA ALA A 42 -11.74 -3.54 12.36
C ALA A 42 -12.35 -2.14 12.34
N ARG A 43 -13.54 -2.00 11.73
CA ARG A 43 -14.29 -0.74 11.68
C ARG A 43 -14.72 -0.30 13.08
N ALA A 44 -15.29 -1.19 13.87
CA ALA A 44 -15.72 -0.91 15.24
C ALA A 44 -14.54 -0.46 16.12
N LEU A 45 -13.38 -1.11 15.98
CA LEU A 45 -12.18 -0.72 16.70
C LEU A 45 -11.69 0.67 16.28
N GLY A 46 -11.62 0.94 14.97
CA GLY A 46 -11.23 2.26 14.46
C GLY A 46 -12.15 3.38 14.98
N MET A 47 -13.47 3.13 14.99
CA MET A 47 -14.45 4.04 15.58
C MET A 47 -14.25 4.25 17.08
N SER A 48 -13.91 3.20 17.82
CA SER A 48 -13.65 3.28 19.26
C SER A 48 -12.40 4.07 19.61
N VAL A 49 -11.39 4.05 18.72
CA VAL A 49 -10.13 4.80 18.85
C VAL A 49 -10.36 6.27 18.50
N LEU A 50 -10.96 6.57 17.35
CA LEU A 50 -11.17 7.95 16.88
C LEU A 50 -12.27 8.69 17.63
N LYS A 51 -13.33 8.02 18.04
CA LYS A 51 -14.52 8.60 18.71
C LYS A 51 -15.03 9.86 17.99
N PRO A 52 -15.30 9.81 16.68
CA PRO A 52 -15.70 10.99 15.92
C PRO A 52 -17.07 11.49 16.39
N SER A 53 -17.27 12.82 16.29
CA SER A 53 -18.63 13.36 16.37
C SER A 53 -19.49 12.85 15.22
N PRO A 54 -20.82 12.78 15.35
CA PRO A 54 -21.71 12.40 14.24
C PRO A 54 -21.47 13.26 12.99
N ARG A 55 -21.23 14.55 13.17
CA ARG A 55 -20.93 15.50 12.08
C ARG A 55 -19.61 15.16 11.36
N ASP A 56 -18.53 14.92 12.12
CA ASP A 56 -17.23 14.61 11.53
C ASP A 56 -17.24 13.27 10.81
N LEU A 57 -17.98 12.29 11.38
CA LEU A 57 -18.17 10.99 10.75
C LEU A 57 -18.91 11.11 9.42
N GLU A 58 -20.07 11.77 9.40
CA GLU A 58 -20.86 11.96 8.20
C GLU A 58 -20.07 12.72 7.13
N HIS A 59 -19.44 13.83 7.51
CA HIS A 59 -18.62 14.64 6.62
C HIS A 59 -17.44 13.82 6.05
N GLY A 60 -16.67 13.16 6.92
CA GLY A 60 -15.51 12.38 6.50
C GLY A 60 -15.85 11.23 5.57
N LEU A 61 -16.94 10.51 5.82
CA LEU A 61 -17.42 9.44 4.95
C LEU A 61 -17.90 9.98 3.58
N ALA A 62 -18.63 11.08 3.56
CA ALA A 62 -19.09 11.73 2.33
C ALA A 62 -17.90 12.27 1.50
N LEU A 63 -16.92 12.87 2.17
CA LEU A 63 -15.69 13.36 1.52
C LEU A 63 -14.87 12.21 0.95
N HIS A 64 -14.70 11.12 1.71
CA HIS A 64 -14.01 9.93 1.25
C HIS A 64 -14.65 9.34 -0.02
N ALA A 65 -15.96 9.19 -0.02
CA ALA A 65 -16.71 8.62 -1.14
C ALA A 65 -16.52 9.42 -2.45
N LYS A 66 -16.43 10.75 -2.40
CA LYS A 66 -16.23 11.60 -3.59
C LYS A 66 -14.76 11.75 -4.00
N SER A 67 -13.80 11.50 -3.10
CA SER A 67 -12.38 11.71 -3.34
C SER A 67 -11.75 10.59 -4.18
N VAL A 68 -10.72 10.93 -4.95
CA VAL A 68 -9.78 9.93 -5.48
C VAL A 68 -8.90 9.48 -4.34
N VAL A 69 -9.05 8.24 -3.90
CA VAL A 69 -8.25 7.65 -2.83
C VAL A 69 -7.16 6.78 -3.46
N PHE A 70 -5.93 7.17 -3.26
CA PHE A 70 -4.76 6.52 -3.85
C PHE A 70 -3.81 6.05 -2.74
N ASP A 71 -3.79 4.77 -2.47
CA ASP A 71 -2.78 4.17 -1.60
C ASP A 71 -1.41 4.27 -2.28
N VAL A 72 -0.55 5.16 -1.77
CA VAL A 72 0.75 5.50 -2.40
C VAL A 72 1.71 4.32 -2.46
N TYR A 73 1.52 3.33 -1.62
CA TYR A 73 2.13 2.01 -1.67
C TYR A 73 1.33 1.06 -0.76
N GLY A 74 0.86 -0.01 -1.33
CA GLY A 74 0.09 -1.01 -0.60
C GLY A 74 -0.15 -2.28 -1.41
N PHE A 75 -1.09 -3.07 -0.92
CA PHE A 75 -1.46 -4.33 -1.55
C PHE A 75 -2.97 -4.34 -1.79
N SER A 76 -3.38 -4.65 -3.01
CA SER A 76 -4.78 -4.96 -3.29
C SER A 76 -5.23 -6.16 -2.46
N PRO A 77 -6.53 -6.33 -2.20
CA PRO A 77 -7.00 -7.49 -1.46
C PRO A 77 -6.51 -8.81 -2.04
N ASN A 78 -6.15 -9.74 -1.18
CA ASN A 78 -5.64 -11.06 -1.55
C ASN A 78 -6.68 -12.14 -1.22
N ALA A 79 -6.75 -13.17 -2.09
CA ALA A 79 -7.52 -14.38 -1.84
C ALA A 79 -6.88 -15.25 -0.73
N ALA A 80 -7.65 -16.17 -0.18
CA ALA A 80 -7.11 -17.27 0.60
C ALA A 80 -6.32 -18.23 -0.28
N VAL A 81 -5.37 -18.96 0.29
CA VAL A 81 -4.79 -20.13 -0.36
C VAL A 81 -5.85 -21.24 -0.50
N ASP A 82 -5.58 -22.23 -1.35
CA ASP A 82 -6.21 -23.54 -1.28
C ASP A 82 -5.36 -24.40 -0.36
N GLY A 83 -5.86 -24.63 0.85
CA GLY A 83 -5.14 -25.35 1.90
C GLY A 83 -4.87 -26.80 1.55
N ASP A 84 -5.77 -27.45 0.82
CA ASP A 84 -5.61 -28.85 0.41
C ASP A 84 -4.48 -28.97 -0.64
N ARG A 85 -4.48 -28.10 -1.65
CA ARG A 85 -3.42 -28.02 -2.66
C ARG A 85 -2.05 -27.71 -2.05
N LEU A 86 -2.01 -26.79 -1.08
CA LEU A 86 -0.78 -26.44 -0.39
C LEU A 86 -0.28 -27.60 0.50
N ALA A 87 -1.20 -28.31 1.17
CA ALA A 87 -0.91 -29.48 1.97
C ALA A 87 -0.34 -30.62 1.14
N ASP A 88 -0.88 -30.84 -0.07
CA ASP A 88 -0.38 -31.84 -1.02
C ASP A 88 1.06 -31.51 -1.45
N ALA A 89 1.34 -30.25 -1.78
CA ALA A 89 2.70 -29.82 -2.11
C ALA A 89 3.69 -30.04 -0.95
N VAL A 90 3.28 -29.73 0.30
CA VAL A 90 4.09 -30.01 1.49
C VAL A 90 4.37 -31.50 1.65
N ARG A 91 3.36 -32.35 1.49
CA ARG A 91 3.50 -33.83 1.57
C ARG A 91 4.39 -34.38 0.45
N ALA A 92 4.37 -33.76 -0.71
CA ALA A 92 5.23 -34.12 -1.85
C ALA A 92 6.69 -33.64 -1.67
N GLY A 93 7.01 -32.92 -0.60
CA GLY A 93 8.37 -32.46 -0.31
C GLY A 93 8.78 -31.20 -1.07
N ALA A 94 7.82 -30.37 -1.47
CA ALA A 94 8.11 -29.10 -2.14
C ALA A 94 9.01 -28.19 -1.27
N SER A 95 9.97 -27.54 -1.90
CA SER A 95 10.89 -26.60 -1.23
C SER A 95 10.14 -25.35 -0.75
N ASP A 96 10.72 -24.61 0.19
CA ASP A 96 10.15 -23.35 0.70
C ASP A 96 9.92 -22.33 -0.45
N VAL A 97 10.77 -22.34 -1.47
CA VAL A 97 10.64 -21.47 -2.66
C VAL A 97 9.43 -21.84 -3.49
N GLU A 98 9.23 -23.13 -3.73
CA GLU A 98 8.08 -23.64 -4.48
C GLU A 98 6.77 -23.39 -3.72
N LEU A 99 6.77 -23.59 -2.40
CA LEU A 99 5.61 -23.32 -1.56
C LEU A 99 5.28 -21.83 -1.53
N GLN A 100 6.28 -20.95 -1.42
CA GLN A 100 6.06 -19.50 -1.49
C GLN A 100 5.50 -19.08 -2.84
N ASP A 101 6.03 -19.60 -3.95
CA ASP A 101 5.52 -19.33 -5.29
C ASP A 101 4.06 -19.80 -5.44
N LEU A 102 3.73 -20.97 -4.90
CA LEU A 102 2.37 -21.54 -4.94
C LEU A 102 1.40 -20.69 -4.09
N GLU A 103 1.81 -20.30 -2.89
CA GLU A 103 1.01 -19.41 -2.05
C GLU A 103 0.75 -18.06 -2.73
N GLU A 104 1.78 -17.44 -3.29
CA GLU A 104 1.65 -16.16 -4.00
C GLU A 104 0.72 -16.28 -5.20
N ASP A 105 0.85 -17.37 -5.98
CA ASP A 105 -0.02 -17.62 -7.13
C ASP A 105 -1.48 -17.67 -6.70
N MET A 106 -1.79 -18.49 -5.71
CA MET A 106 -3.14 -18.63 -5.19
C MET A 106 -3.70 -17.32 -4.62
N ARG A 107 -2.93 -16.60 -3.81
CA ARG A 107 -3.35 -15.32 -3.19
C ARG A 107 -3.63 -14.23 -4.23
N MET A 108 -2.88 -14.23 -5.32
CA MET A 108 -2.97 -13.21 -6.36
C MET A 108 -3.94 -13.56 -7.50
N THR A 109 -4.43 -14.81 -7.58
CA THR A 109 -5.23 -15.22 -8.74
C THR A 109 -6.56 -15.91 -8.40
N ARG A 110 -6.74 -16.52 -7.22
CA ARG A 110 -7.98 -17.26 -6.91
C ARG A 110 -9.24 -16.40 -6.92
N TYR A 111 -9.16 -15.11 -6.59
CA TYR A 111 -10.31 -14.22 -6.73
C TYR A 111 -10.76 -14.02 -8.20
N VAL A 112 -9.95 -14.42 -9.18
CA VAL A 112 -10.34 -14.41 -10.60
C VAL A 112 -11.22 -15.62 -10.93
N THR A 113 -10.91 -16.79 -10.38
CA THR A 113 -11.57 -18.07 -10.70
C THR A 113 -12.63 -18.47 -9.68
N GLU A 114 -12.42 -18.14 -8.39
CA GLU A 114 -13.25 -18.60 -7.29
C GLU A 114 -14.28 -17.54 -6.87
N ALA A 115 -15.56 -17.84 -6.97
CA ALA A 115 -16.64 -16.89 -6.69
C ALA A 115 -16.63 -16.40 -5.21
N ALA A 116 -16.31 -17.29 -4.26
CA ALA A 116 -16.22 -16.94 -2.85
C ALA A 116 -15.09 -15.95 -2.59
N GLU A 117 -13.89 -16.19 -3.15
CA GLU A 117 -12.75 -15.31 -3.03
C GLU A 117 -12.96 -13.99 -3.76
N ARG A 118 -13.67 -14.01 -4.90
CA ARG A 118 -14.08 -12.76 -5.59
C ARG A 118 -15.01 -11.93 -4.75
N SER A 119 -15.93 -12.56 -4.00
CA SER A 119 -16.82 -11.85 -3.06
C SER A 119 -16.02 -11.17 -1.95
N GLU A 120 -15.04 -11.85 -1.35
CA GLU A 120 -14.12 -11.27 -0.36
C GLU A 120 -13.34 -10.09 -0.92
N TYR A 121 -12.78 -10.25 -2.11
CA TYR A 121 -12.05 -9.21 -2.84
C TYR A 121 -12.89 -7.95 -3.04
N LEU A 122 -14.13 -8.10 -3.50
CA LEU A 122 -15.06 -6.99 -3.71
C LEU A 122 -15.47 -6.31 -2.40
N GLN A 123 -15.79 -7.09 -1.36
CA GLN A 123 -16.17 -6.55 -0.05
C GLN A 123 -15.04 -5.67 0.54
N ALA A 124 -13.79 -6.10 0.40
CA ALA A 124 -12.66 -5.33 0.90
C ALA A 124 -12.47 -4.01 0.12
N TRP A 125 -12.57 -4.05 -1.21
CA TRP A 125 -12.52 -2.84 -2.04
C TRP A 125 -13.67 -1.87 -1.71
N ASP A 126 -14.88 -2.38 -1.57
CA ASP A 126 -16.05 -1.56 -1.23
C ASP A 126 -15.92 -0.94 0.17
N ALA A 127 -15.44 -1.70 1.14
CA ALA A 127 -15.26 -1.22 2.50
C ALA A 127 -14.16 -0.16 2.61
N SER A 128 -13.09 -0.29 1.82
CA SER A 128 -11.99 0.68 1.81
C SER A 128 -12.30 1.95 1.05
N GLY A 129 -13.12 1.89 -0.01
CA GLY A 129 -13.36 3.01 -0.92
C GLY A 129 -12.13 3.48 -1.69
N VAL A 130 -11.02 2.74 -1.65
CA VAL A 130 -9.78 3.03 -2.40
C VAL A 130 -10.05 2.97 -3.90
N THR A 131 -9.58 3.96 -4.63
CA THR A 131 -9.67 4.04 -6.08
C THR A 131 -8.49 3.33 -6.74
N CYS A 132 -7.28 3.60 -6.25
CA CYS A 132 -6.04 3.08 -6.80
C CYS A 132 -5.09 2.62 -5.70
N VAL A 133 -4.39 1.53 -5.94
CA VAL A 133 -3.24 1.11 -5.13
C VAL A 133 -1.99 1.20 -6.01
N PHE A 134 -0.94 1.84 -5.48
CA PHE A 134 0.39 1.61 -6.03
C PHE A 134 0.83 0.22 -5.59
N GLN A 135 0.48 -0.74 -6.44
CA GLN A 135 0.55 -2.17 -6.15
C GLN A 135 1.96 -2.70 -6.33
N ASN A 136 2.52 -3.26 -5.28
CA ASN A 136 3.77 -3.98 -5.40
C ASN A 136 3.61 -5.21 -6.32
N ALA A 137 4.17 -5.10 -7.52
CA ALA A 137 4.27 -6.20 -8.50
C ALA A 137 5.67 -6.82 -8.50
N GLY A 138 6.61 -6.27 -7.72
CA GLY A 138 7.96 -6.76 -7.60
C GLY A 138 8.17 -7.64 -6.38
N GLU A 139 9.35 -8.21 -6.28
CA GLU A 139 9.90 -8.78 -5.05
C GLU A 139 10.97 -7.87 -4.47
N GLU A 140 11.41 -8.23 -3.30
CA GLU A 140 12.40 -7.54 -2.52
C GLU A 140 13.81 -7.71 -3.13
N GLY A 141 14.02 -7.05 -4.25
CA GLY A 141 15.29 -7.09 -4.96
C GLY A 141 15.17 -6.78 -6.44
N SER A 142 16.26 -7.04 -7.15
CA SER A 142 16.43 -6.61 -8.54
C SER A 142 16.29 -7.76 -9.57
N ALA A 143 15.74 -8.93 -9.20
CA ALA A 143 15.63 -10.09 -10.07
C ALA A 143 14.50 -9.92 -11.13
N PRO A 144 14.82 -9.76 -12.43
CA PRO A 144 13.84 -9.48 -13.47
C PRO A 144 12.80 -10.58 -13.64
N LEU A 145 13.21 -11.86 -13.56
CA LEU A 145 12.31 -12.99 -13.74
C LEU A 145 11.23 -13.09 -12.64
N ARG A 146 11.57 -12.68 -11.43
CA ARG A 146 10.60 -12.68 -10.33
C ARG A 146 9.61 -11.52 -10.46
N LEU A 147 10.08 -10.34 -10.87
CA LEU A 147 9.21 -9.22 -11.19
C LEU A 147 8.25 -9.60 -12.33
N LEU A 148 8.74 -10.24 -13.38
CA LEU A 148 7.92 -10.70 -14.49
C LEU A 148 6.83 -11.70 -14.04
N LYS A 149 7.17 -12.63 -13.15
CA LYS A 149 6.26 -13.64 -12.62
C LYS A 149 5.07 -13.04 -11.87
N ARG A 150 5.32 -12.07 -10.98
CA ARG A 150 4.24 -11.36 -10.26
C ARG A 150 3.46 -10.42 -11.19
N LEU A 151 4.16 -9.73 -12.10
CA LEU A 151 3.53 -8.84 -13.07
C LEU A 151 2.55 -9.61 -13.96
N SER A 152 2.88 -10.85 -14.37
CA SER A 152 1.97 -11.69 -15.16
C SER A 152 0.67 -12.03 -14.40
N ARG A 153 0.74 -12.27 -13.09
CA ARG A 153 -0.44 -12.53 -12.25
C ARG A 153 -1.37 -11.32 -12.16
N PHE A 154 -0.82 -10.11 -11.96
CA PHE A 154 -1.62 -8.88 -11.96
C PHE A 154 -2.20 -8.58 -13.34
N THR A 155 -1.45 -8.84 -14.42
CA THR A 155 -1.94 -8.72 -15.78
C THR A 155 -3.11 -9.67 -16.01
N TYR A 156 -2.95 -10.95 -15.63
CA TYR A 156 -4.02 -11.94 -15.70
C TYR A 156 -5.28 -11.49 -14.95
N ALA A 157 -5.12 -11.01 -13.71
CA ALA A 157 -6.25 -10.55 -12.90
C ALA A 157 -6.96 -9.34 -13.53
N THR A 158 -6.22 -8.32 -13.98
CA THR A 158 -6.80 -7.11 -14.58
C THR A 158 -7.39 -7.35 -15.97
N ASP A 159 -6.90 -8.34 -16.72
CA ASP A 159 -7.48 -8.72 -18.01
C ASP A 159 -8.81 -9.46 -17.85
N HIS A 160 -8.93 -10.31 -16.84
CA HIS A 160 -10.15 -11.08 -16.58
C HIS A 160 -11.21 -10.31 -15.79
N LEU A 161 -10.81 -9.38 -14.92
CA LEU A 161 -11.71 -8.62 -14.04
C LEU A 161 -11.76 -7.13 -14.40
N ARG A 162 -11.58 -6.78 -15.68
CA ARG A 162 -11.48 -5.39 -16.16
C ARG A 162 -12.64 -4.48 -15.79
N GLU A 163 -13.83 -5.05 -15.53
CA GLU A 163 -15.01 -4.32 -15.05
C GLU A 163 -14.95 -3.99 -13.55
N ILE A 164 -14.06 -4.66 -12.80
CA ILE A 164 -13.89 -4.50 -11.36
C ILE A 164 -12.60 -3.73 -11.06
N VAL A 165 -11.48 -4.21 -11.61
CA VAL A 165 -10.15 -3.64 -11.41
C VAL A 165 -9.40 -3.62 -12.74
N SER A 166 -8.80 -2.48 -13.07
CA SER A 166 -8.01 -2.30 -14.29
C SER A 166 -6.54 -2.03 -13.96
N LYS A 167 -5.65 -2.29 -14.90
CA LYS A 167 -4.27 -1.80 -14.84
C LYS A 167 -4.24 -0.36 -15.32
N ALA A 168 -3.87 0.57 -14.44
CA ALA A 168 -3.59 1.95 -14.81
C ALA A 168 -2.14 2.06 -15.29
N VAL A 169 -1.89 2.85 -16.33
CA VAL A 169 -0.55 3.14 -16.86
C VAL A 169 -0.27 4.63 -16.96
N THR A 170 -1.30 5.44 -16.78
CA THR A 170 -1.24 6.89 -16.67
C THR A 170 -2.01 7.38 -15.44
N PRO A 171 -1.70 8.56 -14.89
CA PRO A 171 -2.51 9.15 -13.81
C PRO A 171 -3.96 9.44 -14.21
N ASP A 172 -4.22 9.67 -15.49
CA ASP A 172 -5.58 9.93 -15.98
C ASP A 172 -6.44 8.66 -15.99
N ASP A 173 -5.84 7.47 -16.10
CA ASP A 173 -6.53 6.19 -15.92
C ASP A 173 -7.13 6.07 -14.51
N ILE A 174 -6.42 6.62 -13.49
CA ILE A 174 -6.87 6.61 -12.09
C ILE A 174 -8.11 7.50 -11.93
N VAL A 175 -8.07 8.69 -12.50
CA VAL A 175 -9.20 9.63 -12.49
C VAL A 175 -10.40 9.03 -13.22
N THR A 176 -10.16 8.42 -14.37
CA THR A 176 -11.19 7.72 -15.17
C THR A 176 -11.79 6.55 -14.41
N ALA A 177 -10.97 5.73 -13.72
CA ALA A 177 -11.45 4.64 -12.89
C ALA A 177 -12.40 5.13 -11.80
N LYS A 178 -12.04 6.24 -11.11
CA LYS A 178 -12.92 6.88 -10.11
C LYS A 178 -14.25 7.31 -10.70
N GLN A 179 -14.24 8.01 -11.83
CA GLN A 179 -15.44 8.50 -12.52
C GLN A 179 -16.38 7.36 -12.95
N GLN A 180 -15.82 6.21 -13.29
CA GLN A 180 -16.54 5.02 -13.71
C GLN A 180 -16.91 4.07 -12.55
N GLY A 181 -16.62 4.44 -11.30
CA GLY A 181 -16.88 3.59 -10.13
C GLY A 181 -16.04 2.31 -10.11
N ARG A 182 -14.92 2.28 -10.85
CA ARG A 182 -13.98 1.15 -10.90
C ARG A 182 -12.75 1.41 -10.03
N ARG A 183 -11.97 0.37 -9.80
CA ARG A 183 -10.69 0.39 -9.09
C ARG A 183 -9.58 0.15 -10.10
N CYS A 184 -8.36 0.55 -9.74
CA CYS A 184 -7.21 0.27 -10.58
C CYS A 184 -5.95 -0.04 -9.76
N LEU A 185 -5.02 -0.73 -10.42
CA LEU A 185 -3.68 -0.99 -9.91
C LEU A 185 -2.70 -0.18 -10.74
N TYR A 186 -1.88 0.63 -10.04
CA TYR A 186 -0.74 1.31 -10.62
C TYR A 186 0.50 0.59 -10.13
N LEU A 187 1.31 -0.02 -11.01
CA LEU A 187 2.23 -1.06 -10.61
C LEU A 187 3.60 -0.50 -10.22
N THR A 188 4.21 -1.07 -9.18
CA THR A 188 5.57 -0.73 -8.72
C THR A 188 6.44 -1.97 -8.58
N GLY A 189 7.74 -1.82 -8.74
CA GLY A 189 8.75 -2.83 -8.45
C GLY A 189 9.52 -2.51 -7.17
N ASN A 190 9.84 -3.53 -6.36
CA ASN A 190 10.63 -3.38 -5.13
C ASN A 190 12.15 -3.33 -5.38
N GLY A 191 12.56 -3.08 -6.59
CA GLY A 191 13.93 -2.89 -7.01
C GLY A 191 14.00 -2.53 -8.49
N VAL A 192 15.11 -1.90 -8.90
CA VAL A 192 15.45 -1.70 -10.31
C VAL A 192 15.88 -3.06 -10.88
N PRO A 193 15.29 -3.51 -12.01
CA PRO A 193 15.65 -4.80 -12.60
C PRO A 193 17.13 -4.78 -13.06
N ILE A 194 17.92 -5.70 -12.52
CA ILE A 194 19.35 -5.88 -12.82
C ILE A 194 19.56 -7.35 -13.20
N VAL A 195 20.02 -7.60 -14.42
CA VAL A 195 20.29 -8.95 -14.94
C VAL A 195 21.66 -9.43 -14.48
N GLY A 196 22.64 -8.55 -14.52
CA GLY A 196 23.98 -8.81 -14.01
C GLY A 196 24.94 -9.43 -15.01
N ASP A 197 24.53 -9.62 -16.27
CA ASP A 197 25.34 -10.20 -17.35
C ASP A 197 25.39 -9.30 -18.60
N ALA A 198 24.91 -8.07 -18.48
CA ALA A 198 24.95 -7.09 -19.57
C ALA A 198 26.38 -6.65 -19.89
N VAL A 199 26.64 -6.38 -21.16
CA VAL A 199 27.95 -5.96 -21.65
C VAL A 199 28.28 -4.51 -21.27
N THR A 200 27.25 -3.67 -21.17
CA THR A 200 27.39 -2.24 -20.83
C THR A 200 26.35 -1.81 -19.79
N VAL A 201 26.63 -0.70 -19.11
CA VAL A 201 25.66 -0.06 -18.18
C VAL A 201 24.34 0.27 -18.89
N GLN A 202 24.42 0.73 -20.13
CA GLN A 202 23.24 1.07 -20.93
C GLN A 202 22.38 -0.16 -21.23
N ASP A 203 23.00 -1.31 -21.53
CA ASP A 203 22.29 -2.57 -21.75
C ASP A 203 21.61 -3.06 -20.47
N GLU A 204 22.30 -2.97 -19.32
CA GLU A 204 21.72 -3.32 -18.04
C GLU A 204 20.51 -2.46 -17.68
N LEU A 205 20.64 -1.14 -17.81
CA LEU A 205 19.58 -0.19 -17.47
C LEU A 205 18.42 -0.18 -18.48
N ARG A 206 18.58 -0.79 -19.66
CA ARG A 206 17.49 -0.94 -20.65
C ARG A 206 16.26 -1.66 -20.08
N TYR A 207 16.46 -2.53 -19.08
CA TYR A 207 15.37 -3.23 -18.41
C TYR A 207 14.44 -2.30 -17.63
N VAL A 208 14.87 -1.11 -17.24
CA VAL A 208 13.98 -0.07 -16.67
C VAL A 208 12.85 0.25 -17.67
N ARG A 209 13.22 0.45 -18.95
CA ARG A 209 12.24 0.72 -20.02
C ARG A 209 11.37 -0.50 -20.32
N VAL A 210 11.93 -1.71 -20.39
CA VAL A 210 11.17 -2.93 -20.62
C VAL A 210 10.04 -3.07 -19.60
N PHE A 211 10.35 -2.91 -18.31
CA PHE A 211 9.34 -3.03 -17.26
C PHE A 211 8.39 -1.83 -17.21
N TYR A 212 8.82 -0.63 -17.62
CA TYR A 212 7.92 0.49 -17.84
C TYR A 212 6.88 0.17 -18.93
N GLU A 213 7.28 -0.39 -20.06
CA GLU A 213 6.39 -0.82 -21.14
C GLU A 213 5.43 -1.92 -20.69
N LEU A 214 5.83 -2.77 -19.75
CA LEU A 214 4.98 -3.76 -19.11
C LEU A 214 4.05 -3.18 -18.02
N GLY A 215 4.16 -1.89 -17.69
CA GLY A 215 3.25 -1.18 -16.80
C GLY A 215 3.81 -0.75 -15.45
N ILE A 216 5.09 -1.01 -15.15
CA ILE A 216 5.73 -0.51 -13.91
C ILE A 216 5.92 1.00 -14.01
N ARG A 217 5.56 1.73 -12.93
CA ARG A 217 5.62 3.19 -12.87
C ARG A 217 6.47 3.75 -11.73
N MET A 218 6.87 2.89 -10.79
CA MET A 218 7.73 3.25 -9.67
C MET A 218 8.67 2.09 -9.35
N MET A 219 9.92 2.39 -8.96
CA MET A 219 10.89 1.39 -8.56
C MET A 219 11.68 1.87 -7.34
N HIS A 220 11.90 0.97 -6.37
CA HIS A 220 12.79 1.21 -5.24
C HIS A 220 14.25 1.19 -5.70
N VAL A 221 15.05 2.09 -5.17
CA VAL A 221 16.50 2.07 -5.38
C VAL A 221 17.14 0.87 -4.68
N THR A 222 16.73 0.63 -3.44
CA THR A 222 17.18 -0.51 -2.63
C THR A 222 16.02 -1.12 -1.85
N TYR A 223 16.19 -2.37 -1.37
CA TYR A 223 15.30 -2.97 -0.38
C TYR A 223 16.09 -3.44 0.83
N ASN A 224 16.04 -2.70 1.92
CA ASN A 224 16.66 -2.89 3.23
C ASN A 224 18.17 -3.13 3.23
N ARG A 225 18.69 -4.01 2.39
CA ARG A 225 20.11 -4.37 2.30
C ARG A 225 20.78 -3.67 1.13
N ARG A 226 22.11 -3.68 1.15
CA ARG A 226 22.94 -3.20 0.03
C ARG A 226 22.64 -4.01 -1.23
N ASN A 227 22.53 -3.30 -2.33
CA ASN A 227 22.57 -3.85 -3.67
C ASN A 227 23.61 -3.09 -4.51
N VAL A 228 23.66 -3.36 -5.81
CA VAL A 228 24.62 -2.70 -6.72
C VAL A 228 24.36 -1.20 -6.92
N LEU A 229 23.20 -0.68 -6.51
CA LEU A 229 22.80 0.72 -6.67
C LEU A 229 23.11 1.56 -5.42
N GLY A 230 23.09 0.95 -4.23
CA GLY A 230 23.31 1.69 -2.98
C GLY A 230 22.98 0.90 -1.73
N ASP A 231 23.01 1.56 -0.58
CA ASP A 231 22.72 0.99 0.71
C ASP A 231 21.23 1.12 1.06
N GLY A 232 20.67 0.00 1.54
CA GLY A 232 19.34 -0.04 2.14
C GLY A 232 19.33 0.46 3.59
N CYS A 233 18.13 0.62 4.15
CA CYS A 233 17.95 1.19 5.50
C CYS A 233 18.48 0.29 6.64
N ALA A 234 18.73 -0.99 6.40
CA ALA A 234 19.30 -1.92 7.37
C ALA A 234 20.84 -2.01 7.31
N GLU A 235 21.48 -1.24 6.44
CA GLU A 235 22.95 -1.20 6.35
C GLU A 235 23.51 -0.16 7.33
N THR A 236 24.28 -0.62 8.31
CA THR A 236 24.88 0.22 9.34
C THR A 236 25.92 1.20 8.77
N ALA A 237 26.59 0.83 7.66
CA ALA A 237 27.58 1.69 7.00
C ALA A 237 26.94 2.91 6.34
N ASN A 238 25.67 2.85 5.94
CA ASN A 238 24.95 3.95 5.29
C ASN A 238 25.77 4.60 4.16
N GLY A 239 26.30 3.77 3.24
CA GLY A 239 27.33 4.13 2.26
C GLY A 239 26.86 5.05 1.13
N GLY A 240 25.55 5.20 0.92
CA GLY A 240 24.99 6.05 -0.13
C GLY A 240 24.81 5.34 -1.47
N LEU A 241 24.67 6.12 -2.56
CA LEU A 241 24.51 5.64 -3.94
C LEU A 241 25.85 5.23 -4.55
N SER A 242 25.82 4.17 -5.37
CA SER A 242 26.90 3.87 -6.32
C SER A 242 26.77 4.74 -7.59
N ASP A 243 27.80 4.69 -8.45
CA ASP A 243 27.74 5.34 -9.77
C ASP A 243 26.66 4.69 -10.65
N LEU A 244 26.50 3.37 -10.58
CA LEU A 244 25.40 2.66 -11.25
C LEU A 244 24.03 3.10 -10.69
N GLY A 245 23.93 3.36 -9.40
CA GLY A 245 22.72 3.90 -8.79
C GLY A 245 22.34 5.28 -9.34
N ARG A 246 23.32 6.16 -9.53
CA ARG A 246 23.10 7.48 -10.18
C ARG A 246 22.64 7.33 -11.63
N ALA A 247 23.27 6.44 -12.38
CA ALA A 247 22.87 6.14 -13.76
C ALA A 247 21.45 5.53 -13.83
N ALA A 248 21.10 4.66 -12.89
CA ALA A 248 19.77 4.07 -12.81
C ALA A 248 18.68 5.14 -12.52
N ILE A 249 18.94 6.08 -11.60
CA ILE A 249 18.02 7.20 -11.33
C ILE A 249 17.85 8.08 -12.58
N ALA A 250 18.92 8.38 -13.29
CA ALA A 250 18.86 9.16 -14.54
C ALA A 250 18.01 8.43 -15.59
N GLU A 251 18.17 7.11 -15.74
CA GLU A 251 17.37 6.31 -16.66
C GLU A 251 15.91 6.23 -16.24
N MET A 252 15.60 6.05 -14.94
CA MET A 252 14.24 6.09 -14.42
C MET A 252 13.57 7.42 -14.75
N ASN A 253 14.25 8.53 -14.52
CA ASN A 253 13.74 9.88 -14.86
C ASN A 253 13.50 10.04 -16.38
N ARG A 254 14.42 9.53 -17.20
CA ARG A 254 14.31 9.59 -18.67
C ARG A 254 13.09 8.79 -19.18
N VAL A 255 12.85 7.62 -18.61
CA VAL A 255 11.78 6.71 -19.01
C VAL A 255 10.41 7.14 -18.44
N GLY A 256 10.38 7.82 -17.30
CA GLY A 256 9.17 8.21 -16.61
C GLY A 256 8.78 7.29 -15.44
N VAL A 257 9.76 6.57 -14.89
CA VAL A 257 9.61 5.76 -13.69
C VAL A 257 9.90 6.61 -12.45
N ILE A 258 9.01 6.61 -11.49
CA ILE A 258 9.16 7.34 -10.23
C ILE A 258 10.23 6.64 -9.37
N VAL A 259 11.19 7.42 -8.87
CA VAL A 259 12.23 6.96 -7.95
C VAL A 259 11.65 6.85 -6.55
N ASP A 260 11.79 5.68 -5.92
CA ASP A 260 11.31 5.43 -4.56
C ASP A 260 12.46 5.05 -3.62
N VAL A 261 12.54 5.73 -2.48
CA VAL A 261 13.58 5.52 -1.46
C VAL A 261 13.04 5.02 -0.13
N ALA A 262 11.80 4.50 -0.09
CA ALA A 262 11.18 4.04 1.16
C ALA A 262 12.06 3.06 1.95
N HIS A 263 12.74 2.12 1.28
CA HIS A 263 13.65 1.15 1.88
C HIS A 263 15.14 1.53 1.82
N SER A 264 15.47 2.72 1.31
CA SER A 264 16.87 3.17 1.19
C SER A 264 17.39 3.75 2.50
N GLY A 265 18.69 3.60 2.74
CA GLY A 265 19.39 4.27 3.83
C GLY A 265 19.27 5.80 3.69
N TRP A 266 19.50 6.52 4.78
CA TRP A 266 19.34 7.98 4.79
C TRP A 266 20.24 8.67 3.77
N ARG A 267 21.52 8.26 3.71
CA ARG A 267 22.48 8.82 2.73
C ARG A 267 22.10 8.46 1.30
N THR A 268 21.70 7.20 1.04
CA THR A 268 21.19 6.80 -0.28
C THR A 268 19.97 7.65 -0.67
N SER A 269 19.06 7.92 0.27
CA SER A 269 17.88 8.76 0.02
C SER A 269 18.24 10.20 -0.32
N LEU A 270 19.19 10.82 0.41
CA LEU A 270 19.69 12.18 0.15
C LEU A 270 20.38 12.28 -1.21
N GLU A 271 21.27 11.32 -1.52
CA GLU A 271 21.99 11.30 -2.77
C GLU A 271 21.05 11.01 -3.95
N SER A 272 20.00 10.21 -3.75
CA SER A 272 18.94 9.99 -4.74
C SER A 272 18.17 11.28 -5.02
N ALA A 273 17.80 12.04 -3.99
CA ALA A 273 17.11 13.32 -4.15
C ALA A 273 17.94 14.35 -4.93
N LYS A 274 19.27 14.37 -4.70
CA LYS A 274 20.19 15.22 -5.46
C LYS A 274 20.40 14.75 -6.92
N ALA A 275 20.31 13.45 -7.17
CA ALA A 275 20.49 12.86 -8.50
C ALA A 275 19.22 12.90 -9.36
N SER A 276 18.05 12.91 -8.74
CA SER A 276 16.78 12.89 -9.46
C SER A 276 16.46 14.26 -10.05
N SER A 277 16.20 14.31 -11.35
CA SER A 277 15.74 15.52 -12.07
C SER A 277 14.21 15.66 -12.05
N LYS A 278 13.49 14.69 -11.50
CA LYS A 278 12.01 14.66 -11.38
C LYS A 278 11.60 14.41 -9.93
N PRO A 279 10.36 14.77 -9.56
CA PRO A 279 9.84 14.48 -8.24
C PRO A 279 9.93 13.00 -7.89
N MET A 280 10.54 12.69 -6.74
CA MET A 280 10.69 11.34 -6.23
C MET A 280 9.86 11.13 -4.96
N VAL A 281 9.78 9.91 -4.45
CA VAL A 281 9.00 9.59 -3.27
C VAL A 281 9.76 8.76 -2.23
N ALA A 282 9.34 8.85 -0.98
CA ALA A 282 9.46 7.80 0.01
C ALA A 282 8.05 7.23 0.22
N SER A 283 7.67 6.24 -0.59
CA SER A 283 6.28 5.85 -0.80
C SER A 283 5.58 5.35 0.47
N HIS A 284 6.31 4.71 1.39
CA HIS A 284 5.79 4.17 2.66
C HIS A 284 6.89 4.23 3.74
N THR A 285 6.84 5.26 4.54
CA THR A 285 7.82 5.54 5.60
C THR A 285 7.14 6.22 6.79
N THR A 286 7.93 6.61 7.79
CA THR A 286 7.50 7.41 8.94
C THR A 286 8.51 8.51 9.22
N CYS A 287 8.18 9.45 10.13
CA CYS A 287 9.06 10.56 10.50
C CYS A 287 9.98 10.13 11.65
N ALA A 288 11.29 10.17 11.46
CA ALA A 288 12.27 9.78 12.48
C ALA A 288 12.21 10.68 13.73
N ALA A 289 11.75 11.91 13.58
CA ALA A 289 11.55 12.84 14.69
C ALA A 289 10.42 12.40 15.66
N LEU A 290 9.46 11.60 15.22
CA LEU A 290 8.39 11.06 16.07
C LEU A 290 8.68 9.67 16.58
N GLN A 291 9.30 8.83 15.75
CA GLN A 291 9.66 7.46 16.06
C GLN A 291 10.98 7.09 15.37
N HIS A 292 12.02 6.87 16.16
CA HIS A 292 13.30 6.41 15.62
C HIS A 292 13.20 4.94 15.21
N HIS A 293 13.29 4.69 13.91
CA HIS A 293 13.27 3.36 13.32
C HIS A 293 14.07 3.37 12.02
N ILE A 294 14.65 2.22 11.62
CA ILE A 294 15.46 2.13 10.38
C ILE A 294 14.65 2.50 9.11
N ARG A 295 13.32 2.31 9.16
CA ARG A 295 12.40 2.65 8.06
C ARG A 295 11.98 4.13 8.07
N ALA A 296 12.20 4.85 9.16
CA ALA A 296 11.82 6.25 9.28
C ALA A 296 12.83 7.16 8.54
N LYS A 297 12.36 8.28 8.01
CA LYS A 297 13.19 9.29 7.37
C LYS A 297 13.43 10.47 8.30
N PRO A 298 14.67 10.93 8.45
CA PRO A 298 14.97 12.17 9.16
C PRO A 298 14.54 13.38 8.34
N ASP A 299 14.40 14.52 9.03
CA ASP A 299 13.89 15.76 8.43
C ASP A 299 14.69 16.22 7.21
N GLU A 300 16.00 16.08 7.22
CA GLU A 300 16.83 16.46 6.08
C GLU A 300 16.55 15.62 4.82
N VAL A 301 16.19 14.35 4.98
CA VAL A 301 15.77 13.48 3.87
C VAL A 301 14.39 13.89 3.36
N ILE A 302 13.46 14.14 4.29
CA ILE A 302 12.11 14.60 3.95
C ILE A 302 12.22 15.94 3.20
N GLN A 303 13.02 16.89 3.70
CA GLN A 303 13.24 18.19 3.06
C GLN A 303 13.81 18.04 1.65
N ALA A 304 14.81 17.18 1.45
CA ALA A 304 15.39 16.97 0.14
C ALA A 304 14.39 16.38 -0.89
N ILE A 305 13.49 15.50 -0.44
CA ILE A 305 12.39 14.99 -1.27
C ILE A 305 11.41 16.12 -1.62
N VAL A 306 11.06 16.94 -0.65
CA VAL A 306 10.13 18.09 -0.79
C VAL A 306 10.69 19.15 -1.73
N ASP A 307 11.97 19.52 -1.60
CA ASP A 307 12.65 20.49 -2.46
C ASP A 307 12.62 20.07 -3.93
N GLY A 308 12.67 18.75 -4.21
CA GLY A 308 12.47 18.18 -5.54
C GLY A 308 11.00 18.08 -5.99
N GLY A 309 10.04 18.63 -5.23
CA GLY A 309 8.61 18.53 -5.53
C GLY A 309 7.99 17.16 -5.23
N GLY A 310 8.70 16.30 -4.52
CA GLY A 310 8.31 14.94 -4.22
C GLY A 310 7.27 14.79 -3.09
N LEU A 311 7.13 13.57 -2.59
CA LEU A 311 6.11 13.17 -1.63
C LEU A 311 6.62 12.13 -0.64
N VAL A 312 6.14 12.21 0.60
CA VAL A 312 6.33 11.21 1.65
C VAL A 312 5.01 10.53 1.95
N GLY A 313 4.93 9.21 1.74
CA GLY A 313 3.79 8.38 2.11
C GLY A 313 3.93 7.85 3.52
N ILE A 314 2.96 8.10 4.39
CA ILE A 314 2.98 7.61 5.76
C ILE A 314 2.50 6.16 5.80
N CYS A 315 3.35 5.30 6.37
CA CYS A 315 3.13 3.86 6.50
C CYS A 315 2.12 3.53 7.61
N ALA A 316 1.34 2.46 7.45
CA ALA A 316 0.36 2.01 8.45
C ALA A 316 0.87 0.82 9.28
N ILE A 317 2.17 0.57 9.33
CA ILE A 317 2.74 -0.50 10.15
C ILE A 317 2.91 -0.01 11.60
N PRO A 318 2.27 -0.64 12.59
CA PRO A 318 2.26 -0.18 13.99
C PRO A 318 3.64 0.06 14.58
N HIS A 319 4.56 -0.87 14.34
CA HIS A 319 5.92 -0.81 14.86
C HIS A 319 6.74 0.37 14.28
N PHE A 320 6.47 0.77 13.04
CA PHE A 320 7.15 1.92 12.41
C PHE A 320 6.55 3.26 12.85
N LEU A 321 5.24 3.29 13.10
CA LEU A 321 4.56 4.46 13.65
C LEU A 321 4.96 4.72 15.10
N GLY A 322 5.25 3.64 15.87
CA GLY A 322 5.53 3.76 17.30
C GLY A 322 4.34 4.29 18.10
N ARG A 323 4.61 4.83 19.30
CA ARG A 323 3.56 5.39 20.19
C ARG A 323 2.43 4.37 20.40
N THR A 324 1.18 4.72 20.04
CA THR A 324 0.00 3.84 20.13
C THR A 324 -0.07 2.81 19.00
N GLY A 325 0.68 2.99 17.91
CA GLY A 325 0.68 2.10 16.74
C GLY A 325 -0.70 1.89 16.13
N ASP A 326 -1.52 2.92 16.13
CA ASP A 326 -2.90 2.92 15.67
C ASP A 326 -3.19 4.09 14.73
N ILE A 327 -4.45 4.29 14.38
CA ILE A 327 -4.90 5.37 13.48
C ILE A 327 -4.51 6.77 13.99
N VAL A 328 -4.43 6.99 15.30
CA VAL A 328 -4.00 8.28 15.87
C VAL A 328 -2.52 8.51 15.61
N ALA A 329 -1.68 7.47 15.76
CA ALA A 329 -0.27 7.57 15.43
C ALA A 329 -0.02 7.85 13.94
N LEU A 330 -0.81 7.24 13.03
CA LEU A 330 -0.78 7.55 11.61
C LEU A 330 -1.06 9.03 11.34
N LEU A 331 -2.13 9.56 11.94
CA LEU A 331 -2.52 10.96 11.81
C LEU A 331 -1.45 11.91 12.39
N ASP A 332 -0.79 11.56 13.50
CA ASP A 332 0.28 12.36 14.09
C ASP A 332 1.47 12.50 13.13
N HIS A 333 1.84 11.44 12.41
CA HIS A 333 2.88 11.51 11.38
C HIS A 333 2.47 12.37 10.19
N ILE A 334 1.21 12.30 9.74
CA ILE A 334 0.67 13.18 8.69
C ILE A 334 0.74 14.64 9.14
N ASP A 335 0.25 14.94 10.35
CA ASP A 335 0.30 16.29 10.95
C ASP A 335 1.72 16.85 11.00
N TYR A 336 2.70 16.00 11.35
CA TYR A 336 4.10 16.41 11.41
C TYR A 336 4.61 16.86 10.04
N VAL A 337 4.36 16.06 9.00
CA VAL A 337 4.79 16.41 7.65
C VAL A 337 4.08 17.65 7.15
N VAL A 338 2.76 17.76 7.33
CA VAL A 338 1.99 18.94 6.91
C VAL A 338 2.49 20.22 7.57
N LYS A 339 2.70 20.20 8.90
CA LYS A 339 3.12 21.38 9.68
C LYS A 339 4.53 21.84 9.32
N LYS A 340 5.43 20.92 8.99
CA LYS A 340 6.84 21.23 8.77
C LYS A 340 7.21 21.43 7.30
N PHE A 341 6.61 20.67 6.41
CA PHE A 341 7.00 20.58 5.00
C PHE A 341 5.86 20.94 4.03
N GLY A 342 4.63 21.10 4.53
CA GLY A 342 3.48 21.47 3.74
C GLY A 342 2.62 20.31 3.25
N VAL A 343 1.33 20.58 3.10
CA VAL A 343 0.30 19.59 2.75
C VAL A 343 0.49 18.94 1.38
N ASN A 344 1.17 19.62 0.46
CA ASN A 344 1.40 19.13 -0.91
C ASN A 344 2.41 17.97 -0.99
N HIS A 345 3.08 17.63 0.11
CA HIS A 345 4.19 16.69 0.15
C HIS A 345 3.94 15.45 1.00
N VAL A 346 2.70 15.20 1.38
CA VAL A 346 2.31 14.03 2.15
C VAL A 346 1.20 13.24 1.46
N GLY A 347 1.24 11.91 1.64
CA GLY A 347 0.22 10.96 1.28
C GLY A 347 0.19 9.81 2.28
N ILE A 348 -0.62 8.81 2.01
CA ILE A 348 -0.70 7.59 2.82
C ILE A 348 -0.28 6.42 1.93
N GLY A 349 0.81 5.75 2.30
CA GLY A 349 1.30 4.53 1.66
C GLY A 349 1.27 3.41 2.68
N THR A 350 0.15 2.68 2.73
CA THR A 350 -0.19 1.87 3.89
C THR A 350 0.79 0.73 4.16
N ASP A 351 1.40 0.15 3.13
CA ASP A 351 2.24 -1.06 3.18
C ASP A 351 1.48 -2.28 3.73
N ILE A 352 0.16 -2.24 3.68
CA ILE A 352 -0.73 -3.33 4.07
C ILE A 352 -1.77 -3.59 3.00
N GLY A 353 -2.49 -4.71 3.14
CA GLY A 353 -3.63 -5.06 2.31
C GLY A 353 -4.65 -5.86 3.12
N TYR A 354 -5.77 -6.18 2.48
CA TYR A 354 -6.76 -7.09 3.04
C TYR A 354 -6.44 -8.53 2.61
N ARG A 355 -6.52 -9.45 3.57
CA ARG A 355 -6.46 -10.89 3.31
C ARG A 355 -7.84 -11.50 3.53
N SER A 356 -8.28 -12.34 2.60
CA SER A 356 -9.56 -13.07 2.73
C SER A 356 -9.70 -13.73 4.10
N ARG A 357 -10.86 -13.60 4.73
CA ARG A 357 -11.18 -14.25 6.02
C ARG A 357 -11.07 -15.77 5.94
N ASN A 358 -11.20 -16.35 4.74
CA ASN A 358 -11.08 -17.78 4.52
C ASN A 358 -9.65 -18.29 4.71
N ASP A 359 -8.63 -17.42 4.61
CA ASP A 359 -7.22 -17.82 4.67
C ASP A 359 -6.85 -18.53 5.98
N ALA A 360 -7.38 -18.07 7.11
CA ALA A 360 -7.14 -18.69 8.41
C ALA A 360 -7.72 -20.11 8.53
N VAL A 361 -8.81 -20.39 7.82
CA VAL A 361 -9.43 -21.73 7.77
C VAL A 361 -8.61 -22.64 6.84
N GLU A 362 -8.26 -22.16 5.67
CA GLU A 362 -7.46 -22.89 4.70
C GLU A 362 -6.08 -23.25 5.22
N MET A 363 -5.40 -22.33 5.89
CA MET A 363 -4.08 -22.56 6.48
C MET A 363 -4.07 -23.63 7.58
N LYS A 364 -5.21 -23.92 8.24
CA LYS A 364 -5.31 -25.01 9.21
C LYS A 364 -5.18 -26.40 8.59
N LYS A 365 -5.44 -26.54 7.31
CA LYS A 365 -5.32 -27.81 6.56
C LYS A 365 -3.87 -28.16 6.25
N VAL A 366 -2.99 -27.15 6.26
CA VAL A 366 -1.57 -27.31 5.89
C VAL A 366 -0.78 -27.95 7.03
N PRO A 367 -0.02 -29.05 6.78
CA PRO A 367 0.78 -29.68 7.82
C PRO A 367 1.77 -28.70 8.48
N ALA A 368 1.94 -28.82 9.78
CA ALA A 368 2.94 -28.04 10.48
C ALA A 368 4.35 -28.36 9.97
N ARG A 369 5.14 -27.35 9.73
CA ARG A 369 6.55 -27.45 9.32
C ARG A 369 7.39 -26.46 10.09
N PRO A 370 8.70 -26.69 10.21
CA PRO A 370 9.57 -25.70 10.83
C PRO A 370 9.41 -24.33 10.16
N LYS A 371 9.19 -23.29 10.96
CA LYS A 371 9.09 -21.93 10.44
C LYS A 371 10.47 -21.54 9.87
N ARG A 372 10.50 -21.20 8.59
CA ARG A 372 11.66 -20.60 7.95
C ARG A 372 11.36 -19.15 7.61
N ARG A 373 12.39 -18.33 7.55
CA ARG A 373 12.26 -16.95 7.14
C ARG A 373 11.91 -16.91 5.64
N THR A 374 10.90 -16.14 5.30
CA THR A 374 10.57 -15.84 3.89
C THR A 374 11.66 -14.99 3.27
N ARG A 375 11.65 -14.82 1.94
CA ARG A 375 12.69 -14.05 1.25
C ARG A 375 12.77 -12.60 1.70
N TYR A 376 11.63 -11.94 1.92
CA TYR A 376 11.64 -10.57 2.39
C TYR A 376 12.16 -10.48 3.82
N GLU A 377 11.79 -11.44 4.69
CA GLU A 377 12.26 -11.50 6.08
C GLU A 377 13.78 -11.67 6.17
N THR A 378 14.42 -12.41 5.24
CA THR A 378 15.88 -12.57 5.23
C THR A 378 16.63 -11.26 4.99
N ARG A 379 15.98 -10.24 4.46
CA ARG A 379 16.57 -8.91 4.22
C ARG A 379 16.38 -7.94 5.39
N TRP A 380 15.65 -8.34 6.41
CA TRP A 380 15.49 -7.58 7.63
C TRP A 380 16.53 -7.99 8.68
N PRO A 381 16.90 -7.10 9.62
CA PRO A 381 17.60 -7.50 10.84
C PRO A 381 16.80 -8.55 11.62
N ASP A 382 17.47 -9.38 12.40
CA ASP A 382 16.82 -10.49 13.11
C ASP A 382 15.82 -10.02 14.17
N ASP A 383 16.02 -8.80 14.70
CA ASP A 383 15.22 -8.13 15.70
C ASP A 383 14.20 -7.13 15.10
N ALA A 384 14.02 -7.12 13.78
CA ALA A 384 13.15 -6.16 13.12
C ALA A 384 11.67 -6.31 13.45
N PHE A 385 11.24 -7.50 13.85
CA PHE A 385 9.86 -7.81 14.17
C PHE A 385 9.73 -8.39 15.57
N LEU A 386 8.75 -7.89 16.30
CA LEU A 386 8.37 -8.50 17.58
C LEU A 386 7.66 -9.85 17.35
N PRO A 387 7.76 -10.80 18.29
CA PRO A 387 6.88 -11.94 18.28
C PRO A 387 5.40 -11.50 18.23
N PRO A 388 4.52 -12.18 17.47
CA PRO A 388 3.12 -11.73 17.27
C PRO A 388 2.34 -11.46 18.56
N ALA A 389 2.58 -12.24 19.62
CA ALA A 389 1.93 -12.03 20.91
C ALA A 389 2.41 -10.76 21.63
N GLU A 390 3.69 -10.41 21.50
CA GLU A 390 4.26 -9.20 22.06
C GLU A 390 3.82 -7.97 21.27
N ASP A 391 3.79 -8.07 19.94
CA ASP A 391 3.31 -7.02 19.06
C ASP A 391 1.85 -6.68 19.33
N ALA A 392 0.97 -7.70 19.45
CA ALA A 392 -0.43 -7.53 19.81
C ALA A 392 -0.63 -6.89 21.20
N LYS A 393 0.23 -7.23 22.16
CA LYS A 393 0.20 -6.62 23.51
C LYS A 393 0.66 -5.18 23.48
N ARG A 394 1.69 -4.87 22.70
CA ARG A 394 2.26 -3.52 22.57
C ARG A 394 1.34 -2.58 21.81
N TYR A 395 0.63 -3.08 20.79
CA TYR A 395 -0.22 -2.30 19.91
C TYR A 395 -1.65 -2.86 19.85
N PRO A 396 -2.41 -2.82 20.96
CA PRO A 396 -3.72 -3.47 21.06
C PRO A 396 -4.76 -2.90 20.07
N ASN A 397 -4.57 -1.67 19.61
CA ASN A 397 -5.45 -0.97 18.68
C ASN A 397 -4.97 -1.03 17.22
N SER A 398 -3.94 -1.81 16.91
CA SER A 398 -3.32 -1.87 15.57
C SER A 398 -4.31 -2.19 14.45
N LYS A 399 -5.34 -3.01 14.72
CA LYS A 399 -6.41 -3.31 13.74
C LYS A 399 -7.24 -2.08 13.34
N SER A 400 -7.16 -0.94 14.06
CA SER A 400 -7.74 0.32 13.59
C SER A 400 -7.10 0.83 12.29
N LEU A 401 -5.87 0.41 12.00
CA LEU A 401 -5.13 0.67 10.77
C LEU A 401 -5.50 -0.26 9.61
N ALA A 402 -6.43 -1.23 9.81
CA ALA A 402 -6.80 -2.16 8.76
C ALA A 402 -7.06 -1.46 7.43
N TRP A 403 -6.63 -2.04 6.31
CA TRP A 403 -6.76 -1.45 4.98
C TRP A 403 -8.21 -1.09 4.63
N THR A 404 -9.17 -1.83 5.15
CA THR A 404 -10.61 -1.55 4.99
C THR A 404 -11.10 -0.35 5.80
N ASN A 405 -10.23 0.25 6.62
CA ASN A 405 -10.53 1.45 7.43
C ASN A 405 -10.09 2.77 6.77
N TRP A 406 -9.71 2.78 5.49
CA TRP A 406 -9.41 4.01 4.75
C TRP A 406 -10.43 5.14 4.96
N PRO A 407 -11.78 4.88 4.98
CA PRO A 407 -12.74 5.94 5.28
C PRO A 407 -12.52 6.59 6.66
N LEU A 408 -12.04 5.82 7.64
CA LEU A 408 -11.75 6.35 8.98
C LEU A 408 -10.46 7.19 9.00
N PHE A 409 -9.50 6.96 8.10
CA PHE A 409 -8.35 7.87 7.95
C PHE A 409 -8.84 9.25 7.50
N THR A 410 -9.79 9.30 6.56
CA THR A 410 -10.43 10.56 6.14
C THR A 410 -11.19 11.24 7.28
N VAL A 411 -11.98 10.47 8.05
CA VAL A 411 -12.68 10.98 9.24
C VAL A 411 -11.69 11.58 10.25
N GLY A 412 -10.56 10.90 10.48
CA GLY A 412 -9.51 11.40 11.35
C GLY A 412 -8.90 12.72 10.86
N LEU A 413 -8.71 12.89 9.56
CA LEU A 413 -8.23 14.16 8.98
C LEU A 413 -9.26 15.29 9.16
N VAL A 414 -10.56 14.99 9.01
CA VAL A 414 -11.64 15.96 9.33
C VAL A 414 -11.57 16.39 10.79
N GLN A 415 -11.44 15.44 11.74
CA GLN A 415 -11.30 15.75 13.16
C GLN A 415 -10.05 16.60 13.48
N ARG A 416 -8.98 16.50 12.68
CA ARG A 416 -7.78 17.32 12.79
C ARG A 416 -7.94 18.73 12.22
N GLY A 417 -9.10 19.04 11.60
CA GLY A 417 -9.43 20.37 11.08
C GLY A 417 -8.82 20.70 9.72
N TYR A 418 -8.41 19.69 8.96
CA TYR A 418 -7.96 19.90 7.58
C TYR A 418 -9.15 20.36 6.69
N SER A 419 -8.88 21.22 5.72
CA SER A 419 -9.85 21.59 4.70
C SER A 419 -10.12 20.38 3.77
N ASP A 420 -11.30 20.36 3.14
CA ASP A 420 -11.66 19.32 2.15
C ASP A 420 -10.61 19.20 1.05
N ASP A 421 -10.09 20.33 0.57
CA ASP A 421 -9.06 20.38 -0.48
C ASP A 421 -7.74 19.75 -0.01
N ASP A 422 -7.32 20.04 1.23
CA ASP A 422 -6.10 19.46 1.79
C ASP A 422 -6.26 17.96 2.06
N ILE A 423 -7.44 17.54 2.53
CA ILE A 423 -7.75 16.11 2.68
C ILE A 423 -7.66 15.40 1.34
N GLN A 424 -8.24 15.94 0.26
CA GLN A 424 -8.17 15.33 -1.08
C GLN A 424 -6.74 15.25 -1.62
N LYS A 425 -5.89 16.25 -1.33
CA LYS A 425 -4.45 16.19 -1.64
C LYS A 425 -3.77 15.02 -0.93
N ILE A 426 -3.98 14.88 0.38
CA ILE A 426 -3.41 13.79 1.20
C ILE A 426 -3.91 12.43 0.72
N LEU A 427 -5.21 12.32 0.41
CA LEU A 427 -5.82 11.06 -0.02
C LEU A 427 -5.32 10.55 -1.38
N GLY A 428 -4.85 11.46 -2.28
CA GLY A 428 -4.40 10.96 -3.59
C GLY A 428 -3.91 12.02 -4.57
N LEU A 429 -4.41 13.25 -4.52
CA LEU A 429 -4.08 14.26 -5.55
C LEU A 429 -2.58 14.62 -5.55
N ASN A 430 -1.91 14.57 -4.40
CA ASN A 430 -0.46 14.76 -4.32
C ASN A 430 0.30 13.67 -5.10
N MET A 431 -0.13 12.40 -4.98
CA MET A 431 0.51 11.32 -5.73
C MET A 431 0.23 11.42 -7.24
N ILE A 432 -0.99 11.80 -7.62
CA ILE A 432 -1.34 12.06 -9.02
C ILE A 432 -0.45 13.17 -9.59
N ARG A 433 -0.22 14.25 -8.85
CA ARG A 433 0.70 15.34 -9.24
C ARG A 433 2.13 14.82 -9.49
N VAL A 434 2.66 14.05 -8.55
CA VAL A 434 4.00 13.44 -8.69
C VAL A 434 4.06 12.51 -9.90
N ALA A 435 3.04 11.67 -10.09
CA ALA A 435 2.98 10.75 -11.22
C ALA A 435 2.90 11.49 -12.57
N LYS A 436 2.11 12.57 -12.68
CA LYS A 436 2.04 13.42 -13.88
C LYS A 436 3.40 14.03 -14.20
N ALA A 437 4.06 14.64 -13.22
CA ALA A 437 5.36 15.27 -13.41
C ALA A 437 6.46 14.29 -13.85
N ASN A 438 6.33 13.00 -13.53
CA ASN A 438 7.27 11.97 -13.99
C ASN A 438 7.01 11.52 -15.43
N LEU A 439 5.75 11.52 -15.90
CA LEU A 439 5.40 11.13 -17.27
C LEU A 439 5.67 12.24 -18.29
N GLU A 440 5.60 13.50 -17.89
CA GLU A 440 5.88 14.63 -18.77
C GLU A 440 7.35 14.58 -19.20
N SER A 441 7.60 14.14 -20.44
CA SER A 441 8.89 14.37 -21.07
C SER A 441 9.09 15.86 -21.22
N LYS A 442 10.13 16.43 -20.63
CA LYS A 442 10.62 17.72 -21.09
C LYS A 442 11.06 17.53 -22.53
N SER A 443 10.21 17.96 -23.47
CA SER A 443 10.54 18.08 -24.89
C SER A 443 11.76 18.97 -25.10
#